data_8bf029398078a54fd6d710cc52836a6f
#
_entry.id   8bf029398078a54fd6d710cc52836a6f
#
_cell.length_a   1.000
_cell.length_b   1.000
_cell.length_c   1.000
_cell.angle_alpha   90.00
_cell.angle_beta   90.00
_cell.angle_gamma   90.00
#
_symmetry.space_group_name_H-M   'P 1'
#
loop_
_entity.id
_entity.type
_entity.pdbx_description
1 polymer ?
#
loop_
_entity_poly.entity_id
_entity_poly.type
_entity_poly.pdbx_seq_one_letter_code
_entity_poly.pdbx_strand_id
1 'polypeptide(L)'
;MPTICDTNIFIEFFRKNNSVRLELDKIGYDDIVVSDVVKAELFFGARDRADLHNITKCLDIFPILTIRPEISKMAVDFVKQYCLSHKLKFPDALIAATAIYHDIELFTLNMKDFRFIPNIRLYQWGMAIQ
;
A
#
# COMPACT_ATOMS: atom_id res chain seq x y z
N MET A 1 2.01 15.80 -2.76
CA MET A 1 1.01 14.80 -3.21
C MET A 1 1.10 13.59 -2.32
N PRO A 2 0.03 13.22 -1.65
CA PRO A 2 0.05 12.02 -0.82
C PRO A 2 0.30 10.77 -1.66
N THR A 3 1.00 9.82 -1.05
CA THR A 3 1.29 8.52 -1.66
C THR A 3 0.89 7.44 -0.66
N ILE A 4 0.09 6.48 -1.11
CA ILE A 4 -0.27 5.33 -0.28
C ILE A 4 0.77 4.24 -0.48
N CYS A 5 1.28 3.67 0.60
CA CYS A 5 2.32 2.64 0.54
C CYS A 5 1.72 1.27 0.80
N ASP A 6 2.10 0.29 -0.04
CA ASP A 6 1.73 -1.10 0.14
C ASP A 6 2.45 -1.70 1.34
N THR A 7 1.94 -2.83 1.82
CA THR A 7 2.50 -3.55 2.98
C THR A 7 3.97 -3.87 2.80
N ASN A 8 4.38 -4.31 1.60
CA ASN A 8 5.76 -4.70 1.34
C ASN A 8 6.75 -3.53 1.49
N ILE A 9 6.29 -2.29 1.27
CA ILE A 9 7.13 -1.10 1.47
C ILE A 9 7.49 -0.97 2.95
N PHE A 10 6.50 -1.09 3.84
CA PHE A 10 6.76 -0.99 5.28
C PHE A 10 7.60 -2.15 5.79
N ILE A 11 7.37 -3.36 5.28
CA ILE A 11 8.18 -4.52 5.67
C ILE A 11 9.66 -4.27 5.35
N GLU A 12 9.94 -3.79 4.13
CA GLU A 12 11.32 -3.49 3.73
C GLU A 12 11.89 -2.30 4.48
N PHE A 13 11.06 -1.30 4.79
CA PHE A 13 11.47 -0.19 5.64
C PHE A 13 11.91 -0.68 7.02
N PHE A 14 11.13 -1.59 7.64
CA PHE A 14 11.46 -2.17 8.94
C PHE A 14 12.75 -3.01 8.88
N ARG A 15 13.03 -3.61 7.73
CA ARG A 15 14.26 -4.37 7.49
C ARG A 15 15.46 -3.48 7.16
N LYS A 16 15.28 -2.16 7.21
CA LYS A 16 16.33 -1.17 6.96
C LYS A 16 16.86 -1.23 5.52
N ASN A 17 15.96 -1.54 4.57
CA ASN A 17 16.29 -1.52 3.15
C ASN A 17 16.54 -0.07 2.70
N ASN A 18 17.79 0.23 2.31
CA ASN A 18 18.19 1.60 1.97
C ASN A 18 17.49 2.14 0.74
N SER A 19 17.24 1.30 -0.26
CA SER A 19 16.57 1.73 -1.50
C SER A 19 15.16 2.22 -1.20
N VAL A 20 14.43 1.48 -0.35
CA VAL A 20 13.07 1.88 0.06
C VAL A 20 13.13 3.15 0.91
N ARG A 21 14.06 3.22 1.86
CA ARG A 21 14.21 4.41 2.70
C ARG A 21 14.47 5.67 1.88
N LEU A 22 15.33 5.57 0.86
CA LEU A 22 15.63 6.71 -0.02
C LEU A 22 14.39 7.17 -0.77
N GLU A 23 13.55 6.23 -1.25
CA GLU A 23 12.32 6.60 -1.94
C GLU A 23 11.32 7.25 -0.98
N LEU A 24 11.19 6.74 0.23
CA LEU A 24 10.32 7.35 1.24
C LEU A 24 10.80 8.76 1.61
N ASP A 25 12.12 8.96 1.70
CA ASP A 25 12.69 10.29 1.93
C ASP A 25 12.36 11.25 0.77
N LYS A 26 12.40 10.76 -0.47
CA LYS A 26 12.04 11.58 -1.64
C LYS A 26 10.57 11.97 -1.64
N ILE A 27 9.69 11.04 -1.29
CA ILE A 27 8.25 11.32 -1.17
C ILE A 27 8.01 12.33 -0.05
N GLY A 28 8.72 12.17 1.07
CA GLY A 28 8.53 12.94 2.28
C GLY A 28 7.52 12.28 3.20
N TYR A 29 7.88 12.10 4.47
CA TYR A 29 7.03 11.37 5.41
C TYR A 29 5.68 12.05 5.64
N ASP A 30 5.60 13.36 5.45
CA ASP A 30 4.34 14.09 5.56
C ASP A 30 3.36 13.76 4.44
N ASP A 31 3.85 13.20 3.33
CA ASP A 31 3.03 12.83 2.18
C ASP A 31 2.75 11.32 2.10
N ILE A 32 3.10 10.56 3.13
CA ILE A 32 2.84 9.12 3.19
C ILE A 32 1.55 8.89 3.94
N VAL A 33 0.65 8.10 3.34
CA VAL A 33 -0.61 7.69 3.98
C VAL A 33 -0.71 6.17 3.98
N VAL A 34 -1.49 5.63 4.91
CA VAL A 34 -1.62 4.18 5.14
C VAL A 34 -3.08 3.79 5.07
N SER A 35 -3.39 2.71 4.37
CA SER A 35 -4.75 2.18 4.34
C SER A 35 -4.99 1.27 5.54
N ASP A 36 -6.26 1.09 5.89
CA ASP A 36 -6.67 0.13 6.93
C ASP A 36 -6.16 -1.27 6.62
N VAL A 37 -6.16 -1.66 5.33
CA VAL A 37 -5.72 -2.99 4.91
C VAL A 37 -4.25 -3.20 5.25
N VAL A 38 -3.41 -2.25 4.88
CA VAL A 38 -1.97 -2.32 5.15
C VAL A 38 -1.70 -2.35 6.64
N LYS A 39 -2.39 -1.49 7.39
CA LYS A 39 -2.26 -1.46 8.85
C LYS A 39 -2.58 -2.82 9.46
N ALA A 40 -3.69 -3.42 9.04
CA ALA A 40 -4.11 -4.73 9.55
C ALA A 40 -3.11 -5.82 9.17
N GLU A 41 -2.62 -5.81 7.94
CA GLU A 41 -1.64 -6.80 7.48
C GLU A 41 -0.32 -6.70 8.27
N LEU A 42 0.12 -5.48 8.55
CA LEU A 42 1.34 -5.28 9.34
C LEU A 42 1.17 -5.77 10.78
N PHE A 43 0.02 -5.49 11.40
CA PHE A 43 -0.27 -6.01 12.74
C PHE A 43 -0.29 -7.53 12.75
N PHE A 44 -0.96 -8.14 11.76
CA PHE A 44 -1.05 -9.59 11.66
C PHE A 44 0.33 -10.26 11.53
N GLY A 45 1.26 -9.57 10.87
CA GLY A 45 2.63 -10.06 10.68
C GLY A 45 3.56 -9.87 11.87
N ALA A 46 3.10 -9.25 12.96
CA ALA A 46 3.93 -9.04 14.15
C ALA A 46 4.35 -10.38 14.76
N ARG A 47 5.62 -10.49 15.12
CA ARG A 47 6.20 -11.73 15.64
C ARG A 47 5.94 -11.93 17.13
N ASP A 48 5.84 -10.82 17.87
CA ASP A 48 5.63 -10.82 19.32
C ASP A 48 5.05 -9.48 19.75
N ARG A 49 4.84 -9.34 21.07
CA ARG A 49 4.21 -8.13 21.63
C ARG A 49 5.07 -6.89 21.44
N ALA A 50 6.39 -7.02 21.56
CA ALA A 50 7.31 -5.90 21.37
C ALA A 50 7.31 -5.44 19.92
N ASP A 51 7.28 -6.38 18.97
CA ASP A 51 7.22 -6.09 17.55
C ASP A 51 5.91 -5.36 17.23
N LEU A 52 4.79 -5.85 17.75
CA LEU A 52 3.48 -5.20 17.55
C LEU A 52 3.48 -3.77 18.09
N HIS A 53 4.10 -3.55 19.25
CA HIS A 53 4.21 -2.21 19.82
C HIS A 53 5.01 -1.27 18.91
N ASN A 54 6.12 -1.75 18.37
CA ASN A 54 6.98 -0.95 17.48
C ASN A 54 6.26 -0.63 16.17
N ILE A 55 5.54 -1.59 15.60
CA ILE A 55 4.74 -1.36 14.39
C ILE A 55 3.66 -0.32 14.67
N THR A 56 2.96 -0.44 15.79
CA THR A 56 1.91 0.52 16.18
C THR A 56 2.48 1.93 16.27
N LYS A 57 3.60 2.10 16.95
CA LYS A 57 4.23 3.42 17.09
C LYS A 57 4.64 4.01 15.75
N CYS A 58 5.19 3.18 14.85
CA CYS A 58 5.56 3.64 13.53
C CYS A 58 4.34 4.11 12.72
N LEU A 59 3.26 3.32 12.73
CA LEU A 59 2.06 3.63 11.94
C LEU A 59 1.29 4.83 12.50
N ASP A 60 1.39 5.10 13.80
CA ASP A 60 0.67 6.21 14.43
C ASP A 60 1.09 7.58 13.90
N ILE A 61 2.27 7.68 13.26
CA ILE A 61 2.72 8.95 12.70
C ILE A 61 2.11 9.28 11.34
N PHE A 62 1.44 8.30 10.71
CA PHE A 62 0.89 8.48 9.37
C PHE A 62 -0.63 8.60 9.40
N PRO A 63 -1.22 9.46 8.54
CA PRO A 63 -2.68 9.47 8.37
C PRO A 63 -3.17 8.14 7.83
N ILE A 64 -4.33 7.69 8.32
CA ILE A 64 -4.96 6.43 7.91
C ILE A 64 -6.12 6.73 6.97
N LEU A 65 -6.15 6.03 5.85
CA LEU A 65 -7.28 6.05 4.92
C LEU A 65 -8.15 4.84 5.21
N THR A 66 -9.34 5.09 5.74
CA THR A 66 -10.26 4.02 6.12
C THR A 66 -11.01 3.48 4.91
N ILE A 67 -11.47 2.24 5.02
CA ILE A 67 -12.28 1.61 3.98
C ILE A 67 -13.67 2.23 4.02
N ARG A 68 -14.02 2.94 2.95
CA ARG A 68 -15.35 3.53 2.78
C ARG A 68 -16.23 2.56 1.99
N PRO A 69 -17.56 2.70 2.08
CA PRO A 69 -18.45 1.85 1.27
C PRO A 69 -18.14 1.86 -0.21
N GLU A 70 -17.80 3.02 -0.78
CA GLU A 70 -17.45 3.15 -2.19
C GLU A 70 -16.18 2.37 -2.53
N ILE A 71 -15.20 2.37 -1.63
CA ILE A 71 -13.95 1.62 -1.80
C ILE A 71 -14.24 0.12 -1.77
N SER A 72 -15.06 -0.32 -0.82
CA SER A 72 -15.44 -1.74 -0.71
C SER A 72 -16.13 -2.23 -1.97
N LYS A 73 -17.07 -1.46 -2.51
CA LYS A 73 -17.78 -1.82 -3.74
C LYS A 73 -16.83 -1.91 -4.92
N MET A 74 -15.97 -0.92 -5.08
CA MET A 74 -14.98 -0.89 -6.15
C MET A 74 -14.05 -2.10 -6.07
N ALA A 75 -13.60 -2.46 -4.87
CA ALA A 75 -12.71 -3.58 -4.66
C ALA A 75 -13.38 -4.91 -5.03
N VAL A 76 -14.64 -5.10 -4.63
CA VAL A 76 -15.40 -6.31 -5.00
C VAL A 76 -15.52 -6.42 -6.52
N ASP A 77 -15.82 -5.31 -7.20
CA ASP A 77 -15.92 -5.30 -8.65
C ASP A 77 -14.57 -5.65 -9.30
N PHE A 78 -13.47 -5.16 -8.79
CA PHE A 78 -12.15 -5.50 -9.30
C PHE A 78 -11.86 -7.00 -9.12
N VAL A 79 -12.20 -7.58 -7.97
CA VAL A 79 -12.00 -9.02 -7.75
C VAL A 79 -12.82 -9.81 -8.76
N LYS A 80 -14.09 -9.46 -8.95
CA LYS A 80 -14.95 -10.12 -9.93
C LYS A 80 -14.35 -10.06 -11.33
N GLN A 81 -13.79 -8.93 -11.69
CA GLN A 81 -13.28 -8.69 -13.04
C GLN A 81 -11.91 -9.35 -13.28
N TYR A 82 -11.06 -9.43 -12.27
CA TYR A 82 -9.66 -9.84 -12.43
C TYR A 82 -9.24 -11.08 -11.65
N CYS A 83 -10.14 -11.74 -10.91
CA CYS A 83 -9.74 -12.90 -10.11
C CYS A 83 -9.24 -14.06 -10.99
N LEU A 84 -9.83 -14.29 -12.14
CA LEU A 84 -9.43 -15.39 -13.02
C LEU A 84 -8.20 -15.06 -13.85
N SER A 85 -8.14 -13.86 -14.40
CA SER A 85 -7.05 -13.46 -15.31
C SER A 85 -5.76 -13.13 -14.57
N HIS A 86 -5.86 -12.49 -13.41
CA HIS A 86 -4.70 -11.94 -12.69
C HIS A 86 -4.63 -12.42 -11.24
N LYS A 87 -5.53 -13.30 -10.81
CA LYS A 87 -5.56 -13.80 -9.44
C LYS A 87 -5.66 -12.70 -8.39
N LEU A 88 -6.35 -11.60 -8.74
CA LEU A 88 -6.49 -10.48 -7.83
C LEU A 88 -7.28 -10.86 -6.58
N LYS A 89 -6.70 -10.65 -5.43
CA LYS A 89 -7.31 -10.94 -4.14
C LYS A 89 -7.89 -9.68 -3.53
N PHE A 90 -8.84 -9.86 -2.62
CA PHE A 90 -9.56 -8.73 -2.01
C PHE A 90 -8.65 -7.73 -1.29
N PRO A 91 -7.65 -8.15 -0.49
CA PRO A 91 -6.78 -7.15 0.16
C PRO A 91 -6.07 -6.24 -0.84
N ASP A 92 -5.52 -6.78 -1.92
CA ASP A 92 -4.87 -5.97 -2.96
C ASP A 92 -5.89 -5.10 -3.70
N ALA A 93 -7.08 -5.64 -3.95
CA ALA A 93 -8.16 -4.86 -4.57
C ALA A 93 -8.58 -3.68 -3.69
N LEU A 94 -8.61 -3.86 -2.37
CA LEU A 94 -8.93 -2.78 -1.44
C LEU A 94 -7.85 -1.70 -1.44
N ILE A 95 -6.58 -2.09 -1.49
CA ILE A 95 -5.47 -1.14 -1.57
C ILE A 95 -5.57 -0.33 -2.87
N ALA A 96 -5.78 -1.01 -3.99
CA ALA A 96 -5.92 -0.34 -5.29
C ALA A 96 -7.12 0.60 -5.31
N ALA A 97 -8.27 0.14 -4.83
CA ALA A 97 -9.49 0.94 -4.78
C ALA A 97 -9.31 2.17 -3.88
N THR A 98 -8.59 2.05 -2.77
CA THR A 98 -8.29 3.18 -1.90
C THR A 98 -7.48 4.24 -2.64
N ALA A 99 -6.44 3.81 -3.36
CA ALA A 99 -5.60 4.73 -4.13
C ALA A 99 -6.42 5.44 -5.22
N ILE A 100 -7.26 4.70 -5.94
CA ILE A 100 -8.08 5.24 -7.02
C ILE A 100 -9.14 6.20 -6.47
N TYR A 101 -9.81 5.82 -5.39
CA TYR A 101 -10.86 6.65 -4.79
C TYR A 101 -10.31 8.02 -4.35
N HIS A 102 -9.12 8.04 -3.78
CA HIS A 102 -8.49 9.27 -3.32
C HIS A 102 -7.64 9.95 -4.39
N ASP A 103 -7.52 9.34 -5.57
CA ASP A 103 -6.74 9.86 -6.70
C ASP A 103 -5.29 10.15 -6.31
N ILE A 104 -4.65 9.16 -5.68
CA ILE A 104 -3.26 9.26 -5.23
C ILE A 104 -2.45 8.08 -5.77
N GLU A 105 -1.13 8.24 -5.79
CA GLU A 105 -0.24 7.18 -6.27
C GLU A 105 -0.08 6.08 -5.23
N LEU A 106 0.09 4.86 -5.72
CA LEU A 106 0.39 3.69 -4.90
C LEU A 106 1.87 3.33 -5.07
N PHE A 107 2.60 3.29 -3.96
CA PHE A 107 3.98 2.82 -3.93
C PHE A 107 3.99 1.35 -3.52
N THR A 108 4.39 0.47 -4.43
CA THR A 108 4.48 -0.97 -4.20
C THR A 108 5.73 -1.53 -4.86
N LEU A 109 6.27 -2.61 -4.28
CA LEU A 109 7.36 -3.35 -4.90
C LEU A 109 6.87 -4.31 -6.00
N ASN A 110 5.57 -4.61 -6.02
CA ASN A 110 4.97 -5.57 -6.95
C ASN A 110 4.05 -4.86 -7.94
N MET A 111 4.61 -3.99 -8.79
CA MET A 111 3.82 -3.20 -9.74
C MET A 111 2.96 -4.07 -10.66
N LYS A 112 3.45 -5.25 -11.05
CA LYS A 112 2.72 -6.13 -11.95
C LYS A 112 1.40 -6.64 -11.35
N ASP A 113 1.30 -6.65 -10.01
CA ASP A 113 0.09 -7.09 -9.33
C ASP A 113 -1.01 -6.03 -9.34
N PHE A 114 -0.71 -4.82 -9.80
CA PHE A 114 -1.63 -3.69 -9.78
C PHE A 114 -1.79 -3.00 -11.14
N ARG A 115 -0.76 -3.01 -12.00
CA ARG A 115 -0.72 -2.15 -13.20
C ARG A 115 -1.84 -2.43 -14.21
N PHE A 116 -2.47 -3.62 -14.15
CA PHE A 116 -3.58 -3.97 -15.05
C PHE A 116 -4.89 -3.29 -14.65
N ILE A 117 -4.99 -2.75 -13.44
CA ILE A 117 -6.23 -2.14 -12.92
C ILE A 117 -6.39 -0.76 -13.56
N PRO A 118 -7.56 -0.47 -14.19
CA PRO A 118 -7.77 0.83 -14.81
C PRO A 118 -7.69 1.97 -13.80
N ASN A 119 -7.10 3.08 -14.22
CA ASN A 119 -7.00 4.31 -13.44
C ASN A 119 -6.05 4.24 -12.25
N ILE A 120 -5.39 3.10 -12.03
CA ILE A 120 -4.37 3.02 -10.98
C ILE A 120 -3.17 3.87 -11.39
N ARG A 121 -2.66 4.65 -10.44
CA ARG A 121 -1.42 5.41 -10.63
C ARG A 121 -0.39 4.83 -9.69
N LEU A 122 0.68 4.30 -10.26
CA LEU A 122 1.76 3.69 -9.48
C LEU A 122 2.89 4.70 -9.35
N TYR A 123 3.41 4.83 -8.13
CA TYR A 123 4.60 5.63 -7.89
C TYR A 123 5.79 4.99 -8.63
N GLN A 124 6.42 5.75 -9.50
CA GLN A 124 7.53 5.26 -10.33
C GLN A 124 8.84 5.42 -9.57
N TRP A 125 9.43 4.29 -9.16
CA TRP A 125 10.66 4.30 -8.38
C TRP A 125 11.66 3.35 -9.01
N GLY A 126 12.95 3.72 -8.96
CA GLY A 126 14.02 2.90 -9.48
C GLY A 126 13.89 2.53 -10.96
N MET A 127 12.94 3.11 -11.68
CA MET A 127 12.66 2.74 -13.06
C MET A 127 13.79 3.16 -14.01
N ALA A 128 14.51 4.22 -13.67
CA ALA A 128 15.59 4.72 -14.52
C ALA A 128 16.80 3.80 -14.53
N ILE A 129 16.90 2.89 -13.56
CA ILE A 129 18.05 1.99 -13.45
C ILE A 129 17.73 0.56 -13.86
N GLN A 130 16.53 0.35 -14.38
CA GLN A 130 16.10 -0.97 -14.86
C GLN A 130 16.32 -1.14 -16.38
#